data_bb686df7f6b0f5ea2848556814c4efb6
#
_entry.id   bb686df7f6b0f5ea2848556814c4efb6
#
_cell.length_a   1.000
_cell.length_b   1.000
_cell.length_c   1.000
_cell.angle_alpha   90.00
_cell.angle_beta   90.00
_cell.angle_gamma   90.00
#
_symmetry.space_group_name_H-M   'P 1'
#
loop_
_entity.id
_entity.type
_entity.pdbx_description
1 polymer ?
#
loop_
_entity_poly.entity_id
_entity_poly.type
_entity_poly.pdbx_seq_one_letter_code
_entity_poly.pdbx_strand_id
1 'polypeptide(L)'
;MKKLTAALICLVALVALPATASAAKPVKYVGKTSSGHKVTFKLARGKQAFDFVTGAPVTCIPIQGGGQNFVGAEPLAYTFQINRKVEFQSKIKPAFYYNEVTANFRFITKKLRNGSIRGSMRWQYEFLIPKYPIGTFSIYSCLGEATFRATPARG
;
A
#
# COMPACT_ATOMS: atom_id res chain seq x y z
N MET A 1 50.15 -63.02 -17.30
CA MET A 1 49.33 -62.81 -16.05
C MET A 1 49.30 -61.32 -15.75
N LYS A 2 48.24 -60.66 -16.09
CA LYS A 2 48.07 -59.18 -15.89
C LYS A 2 47.13 -58.95 -14.71
N LYS A 3 47.66 -58.35 -13.65
CA LYS A 3 46.86 -57.95 -12.47
C LYS A 3 46.12 -56.66 -12.75
N LEU A 4 44.80 -56.72 -12.79
CA LEU A 4 43.92 -55.48 -12.80
C LEU A 4 43.82 -55.01 -11.37
N THR A 5 44.28 -53.81 -11.14
CA THR A 5 44.05 -53.01 -9.91
C THR A 5 42.83 -52.18 -10.09
N ALA A 6 41.74 -52.55 -9.40
CA ALA A 6 40.52 -51.74 -9.40
C ALA A 6 40.67 -50.54 -8.42
N ALA A 7 40.73 -49.34 -8.94
CA ALA A 7 40.70 -48.11 -8.15
C ALA A 7 39.25 -47.78 -7.80
N LEU A 8 38.91 -47.89 -6.52
CA LEU A 8 37.61 -47.50 -5.95
C LEU A 8 37.58 -45.97 -5.75
N ILE A 9 36.96 -45.26 -6.65
CA ILE A 9 36.74 -43.81 -6.50
C ILE A 9 35.51 -43.59 -5.61
N CYS A 10 35.74 -43.27 -4.33
CA CYS A 10 34.69 -42.78 -3.43
C CYS A 10 34.25 -41.37 -3.84
N LEU A 11 33.13 -41.27 -4.55
CA LEU A 11 32.48 -40.00 -4.86
C LEU A 11 31.72 -39.52 -3.61
N VAL A 12 32.37 -38.66 -2.83
CA VAL A 12 31.70 -37.97 -1.71
C VAL A 12 30.81 -36.88 -2.31
N ALA A 13 29.52 -37.19 -2.46
CA ALA A 13 28.52 -36.19 -2.80
C ALA A 13 28.33 -35.23 -1.60
N LEU A 14 28.95 -34.05 -1.65
CA LEU A 14 28.60 -32.95 -0.74
C LEU A 14 27.16 -32.52 -1.04
N VAL A 15 26.23 -33.00 -0.25
CA VAL A 15 24.87 -32.49 -0.22
C VAL A 15 24.94 -31.07 0.41
N ALA A 16 25.07 -30.07 -0.45
CA ALA A 16 24.89 -28.67 -0.04
C ALA A 16 23.44 -28.48 0.38
N LEU A 17 23.16 -28.60 1.69
CA LEU A 17 21.88 -28.20 2.26
C LEU A 17 21.67 -26.74 1.91
N PRO A 18 20.55 -26.40 1.24
CA PRO A 18 20.23 -24.98 1.01
C PRO A 18 20.09 -24.33 2.39
N ALA A 19 21.00 -23.39 2.70
CA ALA A 19 20.88 -22.57 3.88
C ALA A 19 19.51 -21.88 3.78
N THR A 20 18.55 -22.30 4.60
CA THR A 20 17.25 -21.64 4.72
C THR A 20 17.53 -20.21 5.16
N ALA A 21 17.54 -19.30 4.19
CA ALA A 21 17.70 -17.88 4.45
C ALA A 21 16.58 -17.47 5.40
N SER A 22 16.89 -17.36 6.69
CA SER A 22 15.95 -16.90 7.70
C SER A 22 15.33 -15.59 7.22
N ALA A 23 14.06 -15.64 6.86
CA ALA A 23 13.34 -14.46 6.41
C ALA A 23 13.35 -13.44 7.54
N ALA A 24 14.15 -12.38 7.39
CA ALA A 24 14.24 -11.36 8.43
C ALA A 24 12.85 -10.80 8.72
N LYS A 25 12.52 -10.75 10.01
CA LYS A 25 11.23 -10.24 10.47
C LYS A 25 10.94 -8.85 9.87
N PRO A 26 9.72 -8.61 9.39
CA PRO A 26 9.34 -7.30 8.88
C PRO A 26 9.45 -6.23 9.96
N VAL A 27 9.96 -5.07 9.60
CA VAL A 27 10.06 -3.93 10.51
C VAL A 27 8.76 -3.14 10.47
N LYS A 28 8.14 -2.93 11.64
CA LYS A 28 6.95 -2.08 11.79
C LYS A 28 7.35 -0.61 11.73
N TYR A 29 6.61 0.17 10.97
CA TYR A 29 6.72 1.62 10.87
C TYR A 29 5.48 2.28 11.44
N VAL A 30 5.67 3.40 12.12
CA VAL A 30 4.60 4.21 12.70
C VAL A 30 4.89 5.68 12.41
N GLY A 31 3.84 6.42 12.08
CA GLY A 31 3.94 7.83 11.77
C GLY A 31 2.60 8.53 11.72
N LYS A 32 2.61 9.71 11.08
CA LYS A 32 1.40 10.52 10.88
C LYS A 32 1.38 11.10 9.48
N THR A 33 0.17 11.36 8.99
CA THR A 33 -0.07 12.18 7.80
C THR A 33 0.04 13.66 8.11
N SER A 34 0.11 14.49 7.06
CA SER A 34 0.02 15.96 7.19
C SER A 34 -1.27 16.43 7.87
N SER A 35 -2.33 15.65 7.81
CA SER A 35 -3.62 15.89 8.47
C SER A 35 -3.73 15.27 9.88
N GLY A 36 -2.63 14.74 10.43
CA GLY A 36 -2.57 14.20 11.80
C GLY A 36 -3.01 12.74 11.95
N HIS A 37 -3.55 12.09 10.91
CA HIS A 37 -3.98 10.69 10.98
C HIS A 37 -2.78 9.76 11.15
N LYS A 38 -2.97 8.72 11.98
CA LYS A 38 -1.95 7.69 12.21
C LYS A 38 -1.66 6.92 10.92
N VAL A 39 -0.37 6.67 10.66
CA VAL A 39 0.11 5.81 9.59
C VAL A 39 0.83 4.62 10.20
N THR A 40 0.48 3.42 9.77
CA THR A 40 1.18 2.19 10.16
C THR A 40 1.39 1.29 8.96
N PHE A 41 2.52 0.63 8.90
CA PHE A 41 2.81 -0.44 7.92
C PHE A 41 3.99 -1.29 8.38
N LYS A 42 4.19 -2.42 7.72
CA LYS A 42 5.35 -3.30 7.89
C LYS A 42 6.21 -3.25 6.64
N LEU A 43 7.52 -3.20 6.79
CA LEU A 43 8.48 -3.22 5.68
C LEU A 43 9.25 -4.54 5.68
N ALA A 44 9.08 -5.34 4.62
CA ALA A 44 9.87 -6.54 4.38
C ALA A 44 11.23 -6.22 3.74
N ARG A 45 12.14 -7.20 3.73
CA ARG A 45 13.33 -7.16 2.87
C ARG A 45 12.87 -7.00 1.41
N GLY A 46 13.55 -6.17 0.63
CA GLY A 46 13.19 -5.93 -0.77
C GLY A 46 12.30 -4.71 -1.01
N LYS A 47 12.10 -3.87 0.01
CA LYS A 47 11.42 -2.57 -0.10
C LYS A 47 9.89 -2.65 -0.28
N GLN A 48 9.26 -3.80 -0.03
CA GLN A 48 7.82 -3.92 -0.04
C GLN A 48 7.24 -3.53 1.32
N ALA A 49 6.37 -2.53 1.32
CA ALA A 49 5.54 -2.15 2.46
C ALA A 49 4.19 -2.85 2.32
N PHE A 50 3.72 -3.48 3.38
CA PHE A 50 2.42 -4.14 3.47
C PHE A 50 1.72 -3.79 4.78
N ASP A 51 0.44 -4.09 4.88
CA ASP A 51 -0.43 -3.67 5.98
C ASP A 51 -0.38 -2.15 6.19
N PHE A 52 -0.29 -1.37 5.10
CA PHE A 52 -0.35 0.08 5.20
C PHE A 52 -1.78 0.47 5.57
N VAL A 53 -1.92 1.13 6.70
CA VAL A 53 -3.20 1.62 7.20
C VAL A 53 -3.06 3.08 7.59
N THR A 54 -3.98 3.89 7.12
CA THR A 54 -4.11 5.30 7.52
C THR A 54 -5.54 5.79 7.31
N GLY A 55 -5.90 6.89 7.97
CA GLY A 55 -7.00 7.74 7.56
C GLY A 55 -6.42 8.91 6.75
N ALA A 56 -7.09 9.34 5.71
CA ALA A 56 -6.62 10.46 4.93
C ALA A 56 -7.80 11.33 4.45
N PRO A 57 -7.63 12.66 4.43
CA PRO A 57 -8.71 13.58 4.10
C PRO A 57 -9.14 13.38 2.64
N VAL A 58 -10.43 13.48 2.40
CA VAL A 58 -11.04 13.46 1.09
C VAL A 58 -12.07 14.56 0.97
N THR A 59 -12.13 15.20 -0.18
CA THR A 59 -13.16 16.18 -0.54
C THR A 59 -13.89 15.68 -1.77
N CYS A 60 -15.21 15.61 -1.69
CA CYS A 60 -16.09 15.23 -2.79
C CYS A 60 -16.96 16.41 -3.18
N ILE A 61 -16.95 16.74 -4.46
CA ILE A 61 -17.76 17.81 -5.03
C ILE A 61 -18.73 17.25 -6.07
N PRO A 62 -19.97 17.78 -6.14
CA PRO A 62 -20.89 17.40 -7.20
C PRO A 62 -20.41 17.99 -8.52
N ILE A 63 -20.21 17.14 -9.53
CA ILE A 63 -19.83 17.55 -10.89
C ILE A 63 -21.02 17.54 -11.85
N GLN A 64 -22.10 16.87 -11.46
CA GLN A 64 -23.37 16.84 -12.20
C GLN A 64 -24.54 16.70 -11.23
N GLY A 65 -25.68 17.30 -11.57
CA GLY A 65 -26.93 17.18 -10.81
C GLY A 65 -27.01 18.02 -9.54
N GLY A 66 -25.96 18.80 -9.19
CA GLY A 66 -25.88 19.64 -7.99
C GLY A 66 -25.81 18.83 -6.69
N GLY A 67 -25.62 19.48 -5.57
CA GLY A 67 -25.52 18.89 -4.24
C GLY A 67 -24.57 19.65 -3.33
N GLN A 68 -24.38 19.15 -2.10
CA GLN A 68 -23.45 19.72 -1.12
C GLN A 68 -22.09 19.02 -1.25
N ASN A 69 -21.01 19.72 -0.92
CA ASN A 69 -19.69 19.14 -0.81
C ASN A 69 -19.62 18.23 0.43
N PHE A 70 -18.90 17.09 0.29
CA PHE A 70 -18.58 16.24 1.42
C PHE A 70 -17.09 16.37 1.74
N VAL A 71 -16.78 16.46 3.03
CA VAL A 71 -15.39 16.46 3.53
C VAL A 71 -15.28 15.44 4.65
N GLY A 72 -14.29 14.57 4.58
CA GLY A 72 -14.09 13.54 5.60
C GLY A 72 -12.74 12.86 5.50
N ALA A 73 -12.63 11.66 6.04
CA ALA A 73 -11.43 10.85 5.99
C ALA A 73 -11.76 9.44 5.52
N GLU A 74 -11.00 8.96 4.56
CA GLU A 74 -11.12 7.59 4.06
C GLU A 74 -10.14 6.66 4.77
N PRO A 75 -10.59 5.48 5.23
CA PRO A 75 -9.69 4.44 5.70
C PRO A 75 -8.98 3.80 4.49
N LEU A 76 -7.67 3.86 4.46
CA LEU A 76 -6.85 3.31 3.39
C LEU A 76 -6.01 2.14 3.91
N ALA A 77 -6.05 1.01 3.20
CA ALA A 77 -5.27 -0.19 3.53
C ALA A 77 -4.67 -0.81 2.26
N TYR A 78 -3.34 -0.72 2.09
CA TYR A 78 -2.68 -1.12 0.85
C TYR A 78 -1.30 -1.76 1.04
N THR A 79 -0.81 -2.37 -0.05
CA THR A 79 0.56 -2.84 -0.20
C THR A 79 1.23 -2.07 -1.33
N PHE A 80 2.46 -1.57 -1.10
CA PHE A 80 3.19 -0.79 -2.11
C PHE A 80 4.71 -0.96 -1.95
N GLN A 81 5.47 -0.52 -2.97
CA GLN A 81 6.93 -0.56 -2.92
C GLN A 81 7.51 0.79 -2.49
N ILE A 82 8.53 0.76 -1.61
CA ILE A 82 9.28 1.94 -1.18
C ILE A 82 10.27 2.39 -2.25
N ASN A 83 10.56 3.70 -2.30
CA ASN A 83 11.42 4.36 -3.27
C ASN A 83 10.88 4.27 -4.72
N ARG A 84 9.58 4.18 -4.88
CA ARG A 84 8.92 4.17 -6.19
C ARG A 84 7.70 5.09 -6.22
N LYS A 85 7.38 5.54 -7.42
CA LYS A 85 6.05 5.99 -7.79
C LYS A 85 5.25 4.76 -8.19
N VAL A 86 4.12 4.53 -7.55
CA VAL A 86 3.21 3.43 -7.84
C VAL A 86 1.84 4.01 -8.12
N GLU A 87 1.24 3.60 -9.22
CA GLU A 87 -0.14 3.93 -9.59
C GLU A 87 -0.91 2.63 -9.77
N PHE A 88 -2.09 2.55 -9.18
CA PHE A 88 -2.94 1.37 -9.25
C PHE A 88 -4.41 1.72 -9.01
N GLN A 89 -5.29 0.82 -9.39
CA GLN A 89 -6.71 0.89 -9.08
C GLN A 89 -7.04 -0.11 -7.97
N SER A 90 -7.95 0.28 -7.10
CA SER A 90 -8.49 -0.60 -6.06
C SER A 90 -9.94 -0.26 -5.77
N LYS A 91 -10.69 -1.26 -5.36
CA LYS A 91 -12.03 -1.04 -4.81
C LYS A 91 -11.90 -0.49 -3.40
N ILE A 92 -12.70 0.52 -3.10
CA ILE A 92 -12.86 1.07 -1.77
C ILE A 92 -14.33 1.17 -1.41
N LYS A 93 -14.63 1.20 -0.13
CA LYS A 93 -15.95 1.54 0.39
C LYS A 93 -15.86 2.93 1.00
N PRO A 94 -16.27 3.98 0.28
CA PRO A 94 -16.16 5.35 0.75
C PRO A 94 -16.96 5.59 2.02
N ALA A 95 -16.48 6.49 2.89
CA ALA A 95 -17.18 6.86 4.12
C ALA A 95 -18.55 7.51 3.87
N PHE A 96 -18.73 8.12 2.70
CA PHE A 96 -19.98 8.83 2.31
C PHE A 96 -20.90 8.03 1.40
N TYR A 97 -20.51 6.80 1.05
CA TYR A 97 -21.24 6.00 0.08
C TYR A 97 -21.26 4.53 0.49
N TYR A 98 -22.42 3.90 0.42
CA TYR A 98 -22.62 2.52 0.92
C TYR A 98 -22.13 1.44 -0.05
N ASN A 99 -21.95 1.76 -1.34
CA ASN A 99 -21.43 0.83 -2.33
C ASN A 99 -19.91 0.95 -2.50
N GLU A 100 -19.29 -0.13 -2.99
CA GLU A 100 -17.91 -0.09 -3.43
C GLU A 100 -17.77 0.73 -4.71
N VAL A 101 -16.67 1.49 -4.79
CA VAL A 101 -16.27 2.22 -5.99
C VAL A 101 -14.83 1.87 -6.35
N THR A 102 -14.48 2.04 -7.63
CA THR A 102 -13.10 1.91 -8.06
C THR A 102 -12.40 3.25 -7.90
N ALA A 103 -11.35 3.29 -7.09
CA ALA A 103 -10.51 4.46 -6.91
C ALA A 103 -9.16 4.29 -7.60
N ASN A 104 -8.65 5.38 -8.17
CA ASN A 104 -7.30 5.47 -8.72
C ASN A 104 -6.38 5.99 -7.63
N PHE A 105 -5.28 5.31 -7.38
CA PHE A 105 -4.29 5.64 -6.36
C PHE A 105 -2.94 5.95 -6.97
N ARG A 106 -2.29 6.94 -6.40
CA ARG A 106 -0.90 7.28 -6.68
C ARG A 106 -0.14 7.44 -5.38
N PHE A 107 0.89 6.62 -5.19
CA PHE A 107 1.81 6.69 -4.07
C PHE A 107 3.21 7.03 -4.56
N ILE A 108 3.87 7.95 -3.87
CA ILE A 108 5.29 8.25 -4.07
C ILE A 108 5.96 8.14 -2.71
N THR A 109 6.95 7.26 -2.60
CA THR A 109 7.62 7.01 -1.31
C THR A 109 9.14 7.07 -1.45
N LYS A 110 9.81 7.52 -0.39
CA LYS A 110 11.27 7.57 -0.29
C LYS A 110 11.74 7.22 1.12
N LYS A 111 12.68 6.28 1.20
CA LYS A 111 13.41 5.99 2.44
C LYS A 111 14.57 6.98 2.59
N LEU A 112 14.68 7.61 3.75
CA LEU A 112 15.71 8.58 4.07
C LEU A 112 16.92 7.90 4.75
N ARG A 113 18.07 8.60 4.80
CA ARG A 113 19.30 8.07 5.41
C ARG A 113 19.13 7.69 6.88
N ASN A 114 18.32 8.41 7.64
CA ASN A 114 18.00 8.12 9.04
C ASN A 114 17.00 6.94 9.23
N GLY A 115 16.68 6.20 8.17
CA GLY A 115 15.78 5.06 8.20
C GLY A 115 14.29 5.43 8.16
N SER A 116 13.90 6.70 8.30
CA SER A 116 12.49 7.10 8.16
C SER A 116 12.03 7.02 6.71
N ILE A 117 10.72 6.90 6.52
CA ILE A 117 10.07 6.88 5.21
C ILE A 117 9.18 8.11 5.10
N ARG A 118 9.33 8.85 4.02
CA ARG A 118 8.39 9.90 3.60
C ARG A 118 7.59 9.39 2.42
N GLY A 119 6.34 9.82 2.33
CA GLY A 119 5.50 9.55 1.17
C GLY A 119 4.48 10.64 0.95
N SER A 120 3.97 10.68 -0.28
CA SER A 120 2.76 11.36 -0.66
C SER A 120 1.80 10.34 -1.26
N MET A 121 0.54 10.51 -1.02
CA MET A 121 -0.54 9.71 -1.57
C MET A 121 -1.60 10.63 -2.13
N ARG A 122 -2.16 10.24 -3.24
CA ARG A 122 -3.30 10.87 -3.89
C ARG A 122 -4.22 9.77 -4.38
N TRP A 123 -5.53 9.97 -4.21
CA TRP A 123 -6.53 9.05 -4.75
C TRP A 123 -7.71 9.83 -5.27
N GLN A 124 -8.37 9.28 -6.25
CA GLN A 124 -9.52 9.86 -6.91
C GLN A 124 -10.54 8.78 -7.22
N TYR A 125 -11.81 9.07 -6.98
CA TYR A 125 -12.92 8.21 -7.36
C TYR A 125 -14.17 9.03 -7.64
N GLU A 126 -15.14 8.40 -8.29
CA GLU A 126 -16.44 9.00 -8.57
C GLU A 126 -17.53 8.05 -8.08
N PHE A 127 -18.67 8.62 -7.68
CA PHE A 127 -19.86 7.86 -7.31
C PHE A 127 -21.14 8.62 -7.63
N LEU A 128 -22.23 7.87 -7.69
CA LEU A 128 -23.56 8.34 -8.05
C LEU A 128 -24.47 8.34 -6.82
N ILE A 129 -25.15 9.44 -6.55
CA ILE A 129 -26.25 9.49 -5.58
C ILE A 129 -27.56 9.64 -6.33
N PRO A 130 -28.46 8.66 -6.25
CA PRO A 130 -29.81 8.79 -6.79
C PRO A 130 -30.57 9.94 -6.14
N LYS A 131 -31.35 10.66 -6.93
CA LYS A 131 -32.22 11.74 -6.48
C LYS A 131 -33.69 11.44 -6.81
N TYR A 132 -34.57 12.22 -6.20
CA TYR A 132 -35.97 12.27 -6.62
C TYR A 132 -36.15 13.42 -7.64
N PRO A 133 -36.94 13.26 -8.71
CA PRO A 133 -37.69 12.04 -9.09
C PRO A 133 -36.77 10.91 -9.56
N ILE A 134 -37.29 9.68 -9.49
CA ILE A 134 -36.58 8.46 -9.93
C ILE A 134 -36.02 8.63 -11.35
N GLY A 135 -34.76 8.24 -11.54
CA GLY A 135 -34.02 8.40 -12.81
C GLY A 135 -33.12 9.62 -12.87
N THR A 136 -33.17 10.51 -11.86
CA THR A 136 -32.19 11.59 -11.69
C THR A 136 -31.10 11.19 -10.69
N PHE A 137 -29.89 11.71 -10.87
CA PHE A 137 -28.75 11.44 -9.99
C PHE A 137 -27.80 12.64 -9.93
N SER A 138 -27.00 12.68 -8.87
CA SER A 138 -25.82 13.53 -8.79
C SER A 138 -24.57 12.66 -8.95
N ILE A 139 -23.62 13.11 -9.76
CA ILE A 139 -22.29 12.54 -9.85
C ILE A 139 -21.37 13.36 -8.97
N TYR A 140 -20.63 12.67 -8.10
CA TYR A 140 -19.61 13.27 -7.25
C TYR A 140 -18.23 12.83 -7.71
N SER A 141 -17.30 13.77 -7.78
CA SER A 141 -15.87 13.48 -7.94
C SER A 141 -15.18 13.77 -6.62
N CYS A 142 -14.43 12.79 -6.15
CA CYS A 142 -13.74 12.81 -4.87
C CYS A 142 -12.25 12.80 -5.08
N LEU A 143 -11.57 13.70 -4.40
CA LEU A 143 -10.11 13.79 -4.40
C LEU A 143 -9.59 13.81 -2.97
N GLY A 144 -8.64 12.93 -2.70
CA GLY A 144 -7.90 12.91 -1.45
C GLY A 144 -6.41 13.03 -1.70
N GLU A 145 -5.74 13.80 -0.86
CA GLU A 145 -4.28 13.96 -0.87
C GLU A 145 -3.75 14.00 0.55
N ALA A 146 -2.62 13.38 0.78
CA ALA A 146 -1.87 13.52 2.02
C ALA A 146 -0.39 13.23 1.82
N THR A 147 0.45 13.86 2.63
CA THR A 147 1.83 13.43 2.82
C THR A 147 1.94 12.70 4.15
N PHE A 148 2.94 11.85 4.30
CA PHE A 148 3.21 11.18 5.57
C PHE A 148 4.70 11.03 5.84
N ARG A 149 5.01 10.87 7.13
CA ARG A 149 6.34 10.46 7.59
C ARG A 149 6.17 9.37 8.64
N ALA A 150 6.92 8.28 8.47
CA ALA A 150 6.92 7.16 9.40
C ALA A 150 8.37 6.76 9.76
N THR A 151 8.56 6.32 11.00
CA THR A 151 9.83 5.83 11.52
C THR A 151 9.67 4.38 11.97
N PRO A 152 10.78 3.61 12.02
CA PRO A 152 10.74 2.30 12.65
C PRO A 152 10.17 2.41 14.06
N ALA A 153 9.21 1.55 14.40
CA ALA A 153 8.71 1.46 15.77
C ALA A 153 9.87 0.95 16.66
N ARG A 154 10.06 1.59 17.80
CA ARG A 154 10.95 1.06 18.84
C ARG A 154 10.30 -0.24 19.36
N GLY A 155 11.06 -1.33 19.32
CA GLY A 155 10.66 -2.61 19.95
C GLY A 155 10.72 -2.52 21.46
#